data_bdc218724e48e22efbaddf65fbbd6986
#
_entry.id   bdc218724e48e22efbaddf65fbbd6986
#
_cell.length_a   1.000
_cell.length_b   1.000
_cell.length_c   1.000
_cell.angle_alpha   90.00
_cell.angle_beta   90.00
_cell.angle_gamma   90.00
#
_symmetry.space_group_name_H-M   'P 1'
#
loop_
_entity.id
_entity.type
_entity.pdbx_description
1 polymer ?
#
loop_
_entity_poly.entity_id
_entity_poly.type
_entity_poly.pdbx_seq_one_letter_code
_entity_poly.pdbx_strand_id
1 'polypeptide(L)'
;MKNVIKKIIYPITMFHWSIDLLFAFPRIICGYFLAVNFGGSKFGVPWSPEGSPDLAFLEVVEWFPKDIAEYGGLFAMFPVFFAWMGAASEAIGGVFLLLGFKTRIASFFIMCTMLVAIIFQKWDNGLWAMLPAMGFLWIAIYNLILGSGRFGIDYVITKKWFPKTNHNIIKSLI
;
A
#
# COMPACT_ATOMS: atom_id res chain seq x y z
N MET A 1 -3.09 22.06 -11.49
CA MET A 1 -2.25 21.28 -10.60
C MET A 1 -2.77 21.21 -9.16
N LYS A 2 -3.03 22.33 -8.46
CA LYS A 2 -3.50 22.33 -7.04
C LYS A 2 -4.78 21.50 -6.82
N ASN A 3 -5.73 21.48 -7.74
CA ASN A 3 -6.99 20.73 -7.61
C ASN A 3 -6.81 19.22 -7.75
N VAL A 4 -5.84 18.74 -8.55
CA VAL A 4 -5.55 17.31 -8.73
C VAL A 4 -4.84 16.77 -7.47
N ILE A 5 -3.84 17.49 -6.97
CA ILE A 5 -3.12 17.14 -5.74
C ILE A 5 -4.09 17.07 -4.55
N LYS A 6 -5.02 18.05 -4.47
CA LYS A 6 -6.07 18.07 -3.45
C LYS A 6 -6.94 16.81 -3.51
N LYS A 7 -7.35 16.38 -4.71
CA LYS A 7 -8.20 15.20 -4.91
C LYS A 7 -7.52 13.89 -4.49
N ILE A 8 -6.19 13.81 -4.67
CA ILE A 8 -5.38 12.63 -4.33
C ILE A 8 -5.13 12.52 -2.81
N ILE A 9 -4.87 13.65 -2.14
CA ILE A 9 -4.48 13.66 -0.71
C ILE A 9 -5.71 13.78 0.21
N TYR A 10 -6.84 14.34 -0.28
CA TYR A 10 -7.98 14.65 0.56
C TYR A 10 -8.67 13.36 1.08
N PRO A 11 -8.60 13.06 2.40
CA PRO A 11 -9.24 11.88 2.95
C PRO A 11 -10.74 12.10 3.10
N ILE A 12 -11.52 11.07 2.85
CA ILE A 12 -12.95 11.06 3.18
C ILE A 12 -13.07 10.81 4.69
N THR A 13 -13.79 11.70 5.38
CA THR A 13 -14.07 11.54 6.81
C THR A 13 -15.51 11.13 7.00
N MET A 14 -15.73 10.13 7.84
CA MET A 14 -17.08 9.62 8.15
C MET A 14 -17.79 10.53 9.15
N PHE A 15 -19.12 10.36 9.29
CA PHE A 15 -19.93 11.17 10.20
C PHE A 15 -19.46 11.03 11.67
N HIS A 16 -19.20 9.79 12.11
CA HIS A 16 -18.68 9.50 13.45
C HIS A 16 -17.19 9.17 13.42
N TRP A 17 -16.43 9.69 14.37
CA TRP A 17 -14.99 9.42 14.50
C TRP A 17 -14.68 7.94 14.78
N SER A 18 -15.60 7.21 15.43
CA SER A 18 -15.48 5.78 15.70
C SER A 18 -15.42 4.95 14.42
N ILE A 19 -16.14 5.36 13.37
CA ILE A 19 -16.11 4.70 12.08
C ILE A 19 -14.73 4.93 11.41
N ASP A 20 -14.21 6.15 11.47
CA ASP A 20 -12.86 6.44 10.96
C ASP A 20 -11.80 5.60 11.70
N LEU A 21 -11.95 5.39 13.02
CA LEU A 21 -11.06 4.54 13.81
C LEU A 21 -11.15 3.08 13.38
N LEU A 22 -12.37 2.58 13.15
CA LEU A 22 -12.61 1.22 12.70
C LEU A 22 -11.93 0.94 11.34
N PHE A 23 -11.94 1.89 10.43
CA PHE A 23 -11.22 1.79 9.15
C PHE A 23 -9.71 2.00 9.29
N ALA A 24 -9.26 2.81 10.25
CA ALA A 24 -7.84 3.03 10.48
C ALA A 24 -7.15 1.78 11.05
N PHE A 25 -7.82 1.02 11.90
CA PHE A 25 -7.26 -0.13 12.59
C PHE A 25 -6.72 -1.22 11.63
N PRO A 26 -7.53 -1.79 10.69
CA PRO A 26 -7.01 -2.78 9.75
C PRO A 26 -5.96 -2.17 8.80
N ARG A 27 -6.06 -0.90 8.43
CA ARG A 27 -5.06 -0.21 7.63
C ARG A 27 -3.70 -0.17 8.32
N ILE A 28 -3.68 0.17 9.62
CA ILE A 28 -2.44 0.23 10.42
C ILE A 28 -1.81 -1.16 10.53
N ILE A 29 -2.60 -2.16 10.89
CA ILE A 29 -2.11 -3.55 11.03
C ILE A 29 -1.57 -4.08 9.71
N CYS A 30 -2.33 -3.95 8.63
CA CYS A 30 -1.90 -4.42 7.31
C CYS A 30 -0.70 -3.64 6.79
N GLY A 31 -0.65 -2.32 7.04
CA GLY A 31 0.51 -1.50 6.72
C GLY A 31 1.78 -1.97 7.44
N TYR A 32 1.66 -2.32 8.72
CA TYR A 32 2.77 -2.89 9.49
C TYR A 32 3.24 -4.25 8.91
N PHE A 33 2.33 -5.18 8.67
CA PHE A 33 2.70 -6.48 8.11
C PHE A 33 3.33 -6.35 6.72
N LEU A 34 2.78 -5.50 5.86
CA LEU A 34 3.36 -5.24 4.55
C LEU A 34 4.75 -4.64 4.66
N ALA A 35 4.94 -3.62 5.51
CA ALA A 35 6.22 -2.95 5.65
C ALA A 35 7.31 -3.85 6.22
N VAL A 36 7.01 -4.56 7.30
CA VAL A 36 8.00 -5.32 8.07
C VAL A 36 8.13 -6.75 7.55
N ASN A 37 7.04 -7.52 7.59
CA ASN A 37 7.11 -8.95 7.34
C ASN A 37 7.24 -9.30 5.85
N PHE A 38 6.48 -8.64 4.97
CA PHE A 38 6.50 -8.96 3.55
C PHE A 38 7.55 -8.14 2.77
N GLY A 39 7.51 -6.82 2.88
CA GLY A 39 8.45 -5.95 2.19
C GLY A 39 9.83 -5.98 2.83
N GLY A 40 9.94 -5.82 4.15
CA GLY A 40 11.22 -5.80 4.86
C GLY A 40 12.04 -7.09 4.74
N SER A 41 11.39 -8.24 4.52
CA SER A 41 12.09 -9.52 4.31
C SER A 41 12.76 -9.67 2.95
N LYS A 42 12.43 -8.83 1.97
CA LYS A 42 12.93 -8.92 0.59
C LYS A 42 13.48 -7.60 0.02
N PHE A 43 13.46 -6.54 0.81
CA PHE A 43 13.92 -5.21 0.42
C PHE A 43 14.81 -4.60 1.50
N GLY A 44 15.98 -4.09 1.14
CA GLY A 44 16.96 -3.50 2.05
C GLY A 44 16.44 -2.21 2.69
N VAL A 45 15.79 -2.33 3.85
CA VAL A 45 15.23 -1.19 4.62
C VAL A 45 15.62 -1.29 6.09
N PRO A 46 15.73 -0.16 6.82
CA PRO A 46 16.19 -0.16 8.22
C PRO A 46 15.29 -0.92 9.21
N TRP A 47 14.07 -1.26 8.81
CA TRP A 47 13.09 -1.99 9.64
C TRP A 47 12.89 -3.44 9.18
N SER A 48 13.84 -3.99 8.42
CA SER A 48 13.84 -5.41 8.08
C SER A 48 13.83 -6.28 9.35
N PRO A 49 13.02 -7.36 9.41
CA PRO A 49 12.96 -8.22 10.57
C PRO A 49 14.27 -8.99 10.78
N GLU A 50 14.52 -9.38 12.02
CA GLU A 50 15.68 -10.24 12.35
C GLU A 50 15.67 -11.53 11.51
N GLY A 51 16.83 -11.91 11.00
CA GLY A 51 16.98 -13.08 10.12
C GLY A 51 16.69 -12.80 8.64
N SER A 52 16.36 -11.57 8.27
CA SER A 52 16.31 -11.16 6.85
C SER A 52 17.72 -11.15 6.25
N PRO A 53 17.86 -11.39 4.93
CA PRO A 53 19.14 -11.24 4.24
C PRO A 53 19.77 -9.87 4.48
N ASP A 54 21.08 -9.82 4.61
CA ASP A 54 21.83 -8.55 4.70
C ASP A 54 21.86 -7.91 3.31
N LEU A 55 21.02 -6.92 3.10
CA LEU A 55 20.82 -6.21 1.84
C LEU A 55 21.28 -4.77 1.97
N ALA A 56 21.90 -4.25 0.92
CA ALA A 56 22.17 -2.82 0.83
C ALA A 56 20.86 -2.02 0.79
N PHE A 57 20.94 -0.73 1.12
CA PHE A 57 19.74 0.12 1.15
C PHE A 57 19.02 0.15 -0.21
N LEU A 58 17.73 -0.18 -0.21
CA LEU A 58 16.86 -0.32 -1.38
C LEU A 58 17.26 -1.45 -2.35
N GLU A 59 18.09 -2.36 -1.93
CA GLU A 59 18.39 -3.57 -2.68
C GLU A 59 17.28 -4.60 -2.55
N VAL A 60 17.06 -5.36 -3.62
CA VAL A 60 16.09 -6.46 -3.66
C VAL A 60 16.83 -7.78 -3.50
N VAL A 61 16.29 -8.68 -2.70
CA VAL A 61 16.82 -10.02 -2.52
C VAL A 61 16.94 -10.78 -3.85
N GLU A 62 18.02 -11.53 -4.05
CA GLU A 62 18.38 -12.15 -5.34
C GLU A 62 17.34 -13.11 -5.92
N TRP A 63 16.58 -13.81 -5.08
CA TRP A 63 15.58 -14.77 -5.56
C TRP A 63 14.35 -14.09 -6.18
N PHE A 64 13.98 -12.90 -5.73
CA PHE A 64 12.73 -12.26 -6.13
C PHE A 64 12.67 -11.85 -7.61
N PRO A 65 13.72 -11.26 -8.22
CA PRO A 65 13.74 -11.06 -9.68
C PRO A 65 13.67 -12.36 -10.48
N LYS A 66 14.21 -13.48 -9.96
CA LYS A 66 14.14 -14.79 -10.62
C LYS A 66 12.71 -15.29 -10.65
N ASP A 67 11.99 -15.23 -9.51
CA ASP A 67 10.57 -15.57 -9.43
C ASP A 67 9.72 -14.70 -10.37
N ILE A 68 10.00 -13.39 -10.43
CA ILE A 68 9.27 -12.48 -11.35
C ILE A 68 9.52 -12.83 -12.82
N ALA A 69 10.71 -13.27 -13.18
CA ALA A 69 11.03 -13.68 -14.55
C ALA A 69 10.21 -14.90 -15.00
N GLU A 70 9.84 -15.80 -14.09
CA GLU A 70 9.03 -16.99 -14.36
C GLU A 70 7.59 -16.66 -14.80
N TYR A 71 7.08 -15.45 -14.49
CA TYR A 71 5.74 -15.01 -14.91
C TYR A 71 5.63 -14.77 -16.42
N GLY A 72 6.77 -14.73 -17.14
CA GLY A 72 6.82 -14.57 -18.59
C GLY A 72 6.46 -13.17 -19.09
N GLY A 73 6.38 -13.02 -20.41
CA GLY A 73 5.96 -11.76 -21.05
C GLY A 73 6.77 -10.55 -20.61
N LEU A 74 6.08 -9.49 -20.24
CA LEU A 74 6.70 -8.22 -19.81
C LEU A 74 7.53 -8.38 -18.53
N PHE A 75 7.15 -9.27 -17.63
CA PHE A 75 7.86 -9.52 -16.40
C PHE A 75 9.23 -10.17 -16.65
N ALA A 76 9.32 -11.09 -17.60
CA ALA A 76 10.58 -11.71 -18.00
C ALA A 76 11.51 -10.75 -18.73
N MET A 77 10.97 -9.70 -19.38
CA MET A 77 11.80 -8.68 -20.04
C MET A 77 12.47 -7.72 -19.04
N PHE A 78 11.80 -7.40 -17.94
CA PHE A 78 12.27 -6.44 -16.94
C PHE A 78 12.12 -6.95 -15.50
N PRO A 79 12.67 -8.12 -15.15
CA PRO A 79 12.38 -8.79 -13.88
C PRO A 79 12.87 -7.99 -12.67
N VAL A 80 14.04 -7.38 -12.76
CA VAL A 80 14.63 -6.56 -11.68
C VAL A 80 13.76 -5.32 -11.40
N PHE A 81 13.26 -4.68 -12.44
CA PHE A 81 12.39 -3.51 -12.31
C PHE A 81 11.08 -3.87 -11.59
N PHE A 82 10.41 -4.93 -12.01
CA PHE A 82 9.15 -5.36 -11.40
C PHE A 82 9.34 -5.91 -9.99
N ALA A 83 10.43 -6.62 -9.73
CA ALA A 83 10.79 -7.07 -8.38
C ALA A 83 11.04 -5.87 -7.46
N TRP A 84 11.77 -4.85 -7.92
CA TRP A 84 12.00 -3.62 -7.18
C TRP A 84 10.70 -2.88 -6.89
N MET A 85 9.84 -2.71 -7.89
CA MET A 85 8.53 -2.06 -7.73
C MET A 85 7.65 -2.82 -6.74
N GLY A 86 7.61 -4.15 -6.81
CA GLY A 86 6.86 -4.99 -5.89
C GLY A 86 7.36 -4.86 -4.45
N ALA A 87 8.67 -5.06 -4.23
CA ALA A 87 9.29 -4.95 -2.92
C ALA A 87 9.14 -3.55 -2.31
N ALA A 88 9.37 -2.49 -3.09
CA ALA A 88 9.19 -1.11 -2.66
C ALA A 88 7.72 -0.79 -2.32
N SER A 89 6.76 -1.31 -3.10
CA SER A 89 5.33 -1.10 -2.82
C SER A 89 4.90 -1.73 -1.50
N GLU A 90 5.47 -2.87 -1.13
CA GLU A 90 5.20 -3.52 0.15
C GLU A 90 5.97 -2.84 1.30
N ALA A 91 7.28 -2.65 1.17
CA ALA A 91 8.10 -2.08 2.23
C ALA A 91 7.77 -0.60 2.48
N ILE A 92 7.92 0.25 1.47
CA ILE A 92 7.70 1.70 1.61
C ILE A 92 6.22 2.03 1.58
N GLY A 93 5.46 1.42 0.66
CA GLY A 93 4.01 1.59 0.57
C GLY A 93 3.30 1.12 1.84
N GLY A 94 3.78 0.05 2.49
CA GLY A 94 3.31 -0.43 3.79
C GLY A 94 3.48 0.62 4.88
N VAL A 95 4.65 1.28 4.97
CA VAL A 95 4.87 2.39 5.91
C VAL A 95 3.93 3.57 5.62
N PHE A 96 3.76 3.92 4.35
CA PHE A 96 2.84 5.00 3.96
C PHE A 96 1.40 4.67 4.33
N LEU A 97 0.98 3.43 4.14
CA LEU A 97 -0.33 2.94 4.52
C LEU A 97 -0.52 2.98 6.04
N LEU A 98 0.47 2.51 6.81
CA LEU A 98 0.49 2.54 8.27
C LEU A 98 0.32 3.96 8.81
N LEU A 99 1.12 4.90 8.30
CA LEU A 99 1.10 6.30 8.73
C LEU A 99 -0.11 7.09 8.18
N GLY A 100 -0.79 6.55 7.16
CA GLY A 100 -1.83 7.28 6.46
C GLY A 100 -1.29 8.49 5.69
N PHE A 101 -0.11 8.34 5.07
CA PHE A 101 0.57 9.35 4.27
C PHE A 101 0.54 8.97 2.79
N LYS A 102 0.08 9.90 1.95
CA LYS A 102 -0.19 9.62 0.51
C LYS A 102 -0.91 8.29 0.31
N THR A 103 -1.86 8.03 1.18
CA THR A 103 -2.54 6.73 1.35
C THR A 103 -3.07 6.17 0.04
N ARG A 104 -3.69 6.99 -0.80
CA ARG A 104 -4.25 6.55 -2.08
C ARG A 104 -3.18 6.09 -3.06
N ILE A 105 -2.04 6.78 -3.11
CA ILE A 105 -0.92 6.41 -3.98
C ILE A 105 -0.31 5.08 -3.52
N ALA A 106 -0.01 4.96 -2.23
CA ALA A 106 0.49 3.72 -1.65
C ALA A 106 -0.46 2.55 -1.90
N SER A 107 -1.76 2.77 -1.66
CA SER A 107 -2.80 1.76 -1.90
C SER A 107 -2.89 1.34 -3.35
N PHE A 108 -2.70 2.24 -4.31
CA PHE A 108 -2.68 1.89 -5.72
C PHE A 108 -1.54 0.92 -6.06
N PHE A 109 -0.32 1.21 -5.61
CA PHE A 109 0.82 0.32 -5.87
C PHE A 109 0.68 -1.02 -5.15
N ILE A 110 0.23 -1.03 -3.88
CA ILE A 110 -0.05 -2.25 -3.13
C ILE A 110 -1.12 -3.07 -3.84
N MET A 111 -2.20 -2.45 -4.32
CA MET A 111 -3.25 -3.13 -5.08
C MET A 111 -2.68 -3.83 -6.33
N CYS A 112 -1.86 -3.13 -7.12
CA CYS A 112 -1.22 -3.71 -8.30
C CYS A 112 -0.32 -4.90 -7.93
N THR A 113 0.51 -4.77 -6.89
CA THR A 113 1.40 -5.84 -6.42
C THR A 113 0.60 -7.05 -5.93
N MET A 114 -0.48 -6.84 -5.16
CA MET A 114 -1.31 -7.93 -4.67
C MET A 114 -2.06 -8.66 -5.80
N LEU A 115 -2.52 -7.94 -6.82
CA LEU A 115 -3.11 -8.56 -8.02
C LEU A 115 -2.10 -9.46 -8.74
N VAL A 116 -0.87 -8.99 -8.95
CA VAL A 116 0.20 -9.79 -9.54
C VAL A 116 0.50 -11.02 -8.68
N ALA A 117 0.62 -10.84 -7.36
CA ALA A 117 0.87 -11.95 -6.43
C ALA A 117 -0.25 -13.00 -6.45
N ILE A 118 -1.50 -12.60 -6.53
CA ILE A 118 -2.64 -13.52 -6.60
C ILE A 118 -2.60 -14.31 -7.92
N ILE A 119 -2.45 -13.61 -9.05
CA ILE A 119 -2.61 -14.20 -10.38
C ILE A 119 -1.41 -15.08 -10.77
N PHE A 120 -0.18 -14.61 -10.50
CA PHE A 120 1.03 -15.25 -10.99
C PHE A 120 1.77 -16.09 -9.95
N GLN A 121 1.74 -15.69 -8.67
CA GLN A 121 2.54 -16.36 -7.64
C GLN A 121 1.74 -17.39 -6.83
N LYS A 122 0.47 -17.12 -6.56
CA LYS A 122 -0.32 -17.89 -5.59
C LYS A 122 -1.45 -18.70 -6.19
N TRP A 123 -1.80 -18.48 -7.47
CA TRP A 123 -2.93 -19.12 -8.12
C TRP A 123 -2.85 -20.64 -8.07
N ASP A 124 -1.72 -21.20 -8.45
CA ASP A 124 -1.51 -22.66 -8.51
C ASP A 124 -1.38 -23.31 -7.12
N ASN A 125 -1.10 -22.50 -6.08
CA ASN A 125 -0.98 -22.98 -4.70
C ASN A 125 -2.32 -23.05 -3.94
N GLY A 126 -3.42 -22.72 -4.62
CA GLY A 126 -4.77 -22.82 -4.10
C GLY A 126 -5.20 -21.64 -3.22
N LEU A 127 -6.48 -21.65 -2.85
CA LEU A 127 -7.16 -20.55 -2.18
C LEU A 127 -6.45 -20.10 -0.88
N TRP A 128 -6.02 -21.06 -0.06
CA TRP A 128 -5.37 -20.75 1.22
C TRP A 128 -4.08 -19.95 1.07
N ALA A 129 -3.32 -20.22 0.02
CA ALA A 129 -2.09 -19.47 -0.28
C ALA A 129 -2.38 -18.04 -0.77
N MET A 130 -3.54 -17.79 -1.38
CA MET A 130 -3.96 -16.50 -1.87
C MET A 130 -4.55 -15.58 -0.78
N LEU A 131 -5.07 -16.14 0.33
CA LEU A 131 -5.80 -15.38 1.35
C LEU A 131 -5.05 -14.14 1.88
N PRO A 132 -3.76 -14.21 2.22
CA PRO A 132 -3.04 -13.01 2.68
C PRO A 132 -3.01 -11.89 1.64
N ALA A 133 -2.70 -12.23 0.38
CA ALA A 133 -2.68 -11.26 -0.72
C ALA A 133 -4.07 -10.68 -1.01
N MET A 134 -5.13 -11.50 -0.92
CA MET A 134 -6.52 -11.04 -1.04
C MET A 134 -6.89 -10.07 0.10
N GLY A 135 -6.49 -10.38 1.33
CA GLY A 135 -6.71 -9.49 2.47
C GLY A 135 -6.07 -8.12 2.28
N PHE A 136 -4.79 -8.08 1.88
CA PHE A 136 -4.11 -6.83 1.56
C PHE A 136 -4.71 -6.10 0.35
N LEU A 137 -5.17 -6.84 -0.65
CA LEU A 137 -5.88 -6.28 -1.80
C LEU A 137 -7.15 -5.54 -1.38
N TRP A 138 -8.00 -6.15 -0.55
CA TRP A 138 -9.21 -5.51 -0.03
C TRP A 138 -8.90 -4.24 0.77
N ILE A 139 -7.90 -4.31 1.65
CA ILE A 139 -7.42 -3.15 2.41
C ILE A 139 -6.95 -2.04 1.48
N ALA A 140 -6.18 -2.37 0.43
CA ALA A 140 -5.71 -1.41 -0.56
C ALA A 140 -6.88 -0.78 -1.34
N ILE A 141 -7.85 -1.55 -1.79
CA ILE A 141 -9.01 -1.05 -2.55
C ILE A 141 -9.80 -0.01 -1.75
N TYR A 142 -10.19 -0.31 -0.51
CA TYR A 142 -10.98 0.67 0.23
C TYR A 142 -10.15 1.89 0.67
N ASN A 143 -8.85 1.74 0.95
CA ASN A 143 -7.98 2.89 1.22
C ASN A 143 -7.70 3.75 -0.02
N LEU A 144 -7.70 3.15 -1.21
CA LEU A 144 -7.65 3.90 -2.47
C LEU A 144 -8.86 4.83 -2.62
N ILE A 145 -10.05 4.37 -2.21
CA ILE A 145 -11.30 5.13 -2.29
C ILE A 145 -11.41 6.14 -1.15
N LEU A 146 -11.26 5.70 0.09
CA LEU A 146 -11.51 6.50 1.29
C LEU A 146 -10.31 7.41 1.66
N GLY A 147 -9.09 6.99 1.32
CA GLY A 147 -7.88 7.65 1.82
C GLY A 147 -7.60 7.28 3.28
N SER A 148 -6.88 8.15 3.98
CA SER A 148 -6.42 7.89 5.36
C SER A 148 -7.48 8.03 6.46
N GLY A 149 -8.66 8.59 6.16
CA GLY A 149 -9.61 9.00 7.19
C GLY A 149 -9.03 10.08 8.11
N ARG A 150 -9.62 10.25 9.31
CA ARG A 150 -9.16 11.24 10.32
C ARG A 150 -7.84 10.84 11.00
N PHE A 151 -7.53 9.55 11.02
CA PHE A 151 -6.36 8.99 11.74
C PHE A 151 -5.14 8.78 10.82
N GLY A 152 -4.91 9.69 9.87
CA GLY A 152 -3.75 9.67 8.99
C GLY A 152 -3.08 11.03 8.84
N ILE A 153 -1.81 11.01 8.44
CA ILE A 153 -1.01 12.22 8.17
C ILE A 153 -1.66 13.06 7.07
N ASP A 154 -2.27 12.44 6.05
CA ASP A 154 -2.99 13.14 4.98
C ASP A 154 -4.09 14.06 5.53
N TYR A 155 -4.80 13.63 6.58
CA TYR A 155 -5.82 14.46 7.23
C TYR A 155 -5.23 15.69 7.90
N VAL A 156 -4.11 15.51 8.63
CA VAL A 156 -3.42 16.62 9.31
C VAL A 156 -2.91 17.64 8.31
N ILE A 157 -2.27 17.17 7.22
CA ILE A 157 -1.78 18.02 6.13
C ILE A 157 -2.95 18.78 5.50
N THR A 158 -4.03 18.08 5.17
CA THR A 158 -5.19 18.67 4.48
C THR A 158 -5.87 19.71 5.34
N LYS A 159 -6.04 19.44 6.64
CA LYS A 159 -6.62 20.38 7.59
C LYS A 159 -5.79 21.67 7.74
N LYS A 160 -4.45 21.52 7.73
CA LYS A 160 -3.52 22.68 7.87
C LYS A 160 -3.46 23.52 6.59
N TRP A 161 -3.44 22.88 5.41
CA TRP A 161 -3.21 23.58 4.16
C TRP A 161 -4.49 23.98 3.42
N PHE A 162 -5.64 23.37 3.74
CA PHE A 162 -6.93 23.62 3.11
C PHE A 162 -8.07 23.80 4.12
N PRO A 163 -8.01 24.76 5.06
CA PRO A 163 -8.92 24.86 6.20
C PRO A 163 -10.40 25.12 5.85
N LYS A 164 -10.70 25.64 4.65
CA LYS A 164 -12.07 26.07 4.26
C LYS A 164 -12.88 25.04 3.46
N THR A 165 -12.42 23.81 3.29
CA THR A 165 -13.08 22.86 2.36
C THR A 165 -13.92 21.78 3.05
N ASN A 166 -14.11 21.85 4.37
CA ASN A 166 -14.70 20.74 5.15
C ASN A 166 -16.22 20.51 4.94
N HIS A 167 -16.97 21.37 4.26
CA HIS A 167 -18.44 21.25 4.22
C HIS A 167 -19.07 20.92 2.87
N ASN A 168 -18.38 21.09 1.75
CA ASN A 168 -19.03 21.03 0.44
C ASN A 168 -18.70 19.82 -0.45
N ILE A 169 -17.73 18.97 -0.07
CA ILE A 169 -17.32 17.86 -0.95
C ILE A 169 -18.24 16.64 -0.79
N ILE A 170 -18.83 16.43 0.39
CA ILE A 170 -19.79 15.33 0.59
C ILE A 170 -21.08 15.58 -0.19
N LYS A 171 -21.50 16.85 -0.35
CA LYS A 171 -22.69 17.22 -1.15
C LYS A 171 -22.53 17.09 -2.67
N SER A 172 -21.30 17.00 -3.18
CA SER A 172 -21.05 16.88 -4.62
C SER A 172 -20.77 15.44 -5.09
N LEU A 173 -20.76 14.48 -4.17
CA LEU A 173 -20.49 13.07 -4.44
C LEU A 173 -21.72 12.16 -4.17
N ILE A 174 -22.83 12.75 -3.68
CA ILE A 174 -24.16 12.16 -3.60
C ILE A 174 -25.07 12.86 -4.61
#